data_38328f176cf449f36266e51f2817a46b
#
_entry.id   38328f176cf449f36266e51f2817a46b
#
_cell.length_a   1.000
_cell.length_b   1.000
_cell.length_c   1.000
_cell.angle_alpha   90.00
_cell.angle_beta   90.00
_cell.angle_gamma   90.00
#
_symmetry.space_group_name_H-M   'P 1'
#
loop_
_entity.id
_entity.type
_entity.pdbx_description
1 polymer ?
#
loop_
_entity_poly.entity_id
_entity_poly.type
_entity_poly.pdbx_seq_one_letter_code
_entity_poly.pdbx_strand_id
1 'polypeptide(L)'
;MKYRKNILFILAVVLIVFGLIQTLISLEMIDEYVVQILIIIGINIILAVSLNMIVGYTGQLALGHAGFMSVGGYTAAILTLKLDAPFFLVLIAGGLMAAFFGVIIGIPTLRLKGDYLAITTLGFGEIIRIAIVNSNTLGGAEGLAGIPKKTSFAMVFFITILIIIIAYNIKKSSYGRAMLSIREDELASSSIGINTTKYKMIAFVTASFFAGIAGVLYAHYFMFLDPKSFDYLKSFDIVTYVVFGGMGSISGCILSTAILTSLPEILRPVADYRMVIYSAALVALMIFRPEGVFGMKEISFKKIVSSAKKKISHKKEGKYDVPA
;
A
#
# COMPACT_ATOMS: atom_id res chain seq x y z
N MET A 1 -18.34 25.54 -5.20
CA MET A 1 -19.45 24.58 -5.19
C MET A 1 -19.17 23.28 -5.97
N LYS A 2 -18.58 23.29 -7.16
CA LYS A 2 -18.31 22.10 -8.00
C LYS A 2 -17.34 21.08 -7.35
N TYR A 3 -16.36 21.53 -6.56
CA TYR A 3 -15.36 20.68 -5.87
C TYR A 3 -16.00 19.87 -4.71
N ARG A 4 -16.89 20.50 -3.96
CA ARG A 4 -17.62 19.88 -2.82
C ARG A 4 -18.56 18.76 -3.30
N LYS A 5 -19.24 18.94 -4.43
CA LYS A 5 -20.13 17.91 -5.03
C LYS A 5 -19.38 16.67 -5.48
N ASN A 6 -18.13 16.81 -5.99
CA ASN A 6 -17.33 15.67 -6.43
C ASN A 6 -16.79 14.86 -5.24
N ILE A 7 -16.43 15.52 -4.12
CA ILE A 7 -15.98 14.84 -2.89
C ILE A 7 -17.14 14.04 -2.29
N LEU A 8 -18.33 14.66 -2.18
CA LEU A 8 -19.53 13.98 -1.69
C LEU A 8 -19.91 12.77 -2.55
N PHE A 9 -19.78 12.87 -3.87
CA PHE A 9 -20.04 11.76 -4.79
C PHE A 9 -19.05 10.60 -4.60
N ILE A 10 -17.75 10.88 -4.47
CA ILE A 10 -16.72 9.86 -4.21
C ILE A 10 -16.99 9.18 -2.85
N LEU A 11 -17.31 9.99 -1.83
CA LEU A 11 -17.62 9.48 -0.49
C LEU A 11 -18.87 8.58 -0.50
N ALA A 12 -19.90 8.97 -1.24
CA ALA A 12 -21.11 8.17 -1.41
C ALA A 12 -20.81 6.83 -2.12
N VAL A 13 -20.02 6.83 -3.19
CA VAL A 13 -19.62 5.60 -3.90
C VAL A 13 -18.83 4.68 -2.99
N VAL A 14 -17.89 5.21 -2.23
CA VAL A 14 -17.08 4.45 -1.26
C VAL A 14 -17.97 3.83 -0.18
N LEU A 15 -18.92 4.59 0.37
CA LEU A 15 -19.87 4.08 1.37
C LEU A 15 -20.83 3.03 0.79
N ILE A 16 -21.26 3.19 -0.46
CA ILE A 16 -22.11 2.20 -1.13
C ILE A 16 -21.33 0.89 -1.34
N VAL A 17 -20.10 0.97 -1.81
CA VAL A 17 -19.24 -0.22 -2.00
C VAL A 17 -18.99 -0.91 -0.66
N PHE A 18 -18.68 -0.15 0.39
CA PHE A 18 -18.52 -0.69 1.74
C PHE A 18 -19.81 -1.36 2.22
N GLY A 19 -20.94 -0.67 2.12
CA GLY A 19 -22.24 -1.19 2.55
C GLY A 19 -22.62 -2.48 1.82
N LEU A 20 -22.40 -2.55 0.51
CA LEU A 20 -22.62 -3.77 -0.29
C LEU A 20 -21.77 -4.92 0.19
N ILE A 21 -20.47 -4.74 0.35
CA ILE A 21 -19.55 -5.80 0.78
C ILE A 21 -19.88 -6.22 2.22
N GLN A 22 -20.12 -5.25 3.12
CA GLN A 22 -20.41 -5.52 4.52
C GLN A 22 -21.75 -6.25 4.71
N THR A 23 -22.78 -5.92 3.92
CA THR A 23 -24.06 -6.64 3.96
C THR A 23 -23.93 -8.06 3.42
N LEU A 24 -23.14 -8.28 2.36
CA LEU A 24 -22.87 -9.63 1.83
C LEU A 24 -22.09 -10.49 2.85
N ILE A 25 -21.18 -9.89 3.61
CA ILE A 25 -20.45 -10.57 4.69
C ILE A 25 -21.42 -10.92 5.84
N SER A 26 -22.28 -9.99 6.25
CA SER A 26 -23.22 -10.22 7.38
C SER A 26 -24.36 -11.18 7.03
N LEU A 27 -24.66 -11.37 5.75
CA LEU A 27 -25.61 -12.37 5.26
C LEU A 27 -24.98 -13.75 5.02
N GLU A 28 -23.69 -13.93 5.38
CA GLU A 28 -22.91 -15.16 5.17
C GLU A 28 -22.89 -15.64 3.70
N MET A 29 -23.14 -14.71 2.75
CA MET A 29 -23.08 -14.99 1.32
C MET A 29 -21.64 -15.03 0.79
N ILE A 30 -20.68 -14.53 1.58
CA ILE A 30 -19.25 -14.52 1.27
C ILE A 30 -18.54 -15.40 2.28
N ASP A 31 -17.81 -16.40 1.78
CA ASP A 31 -16.99 -17.28 2.62
C ASP A 31 -15.95 -16.49 3.42
N GLU A 32 -15.65 -16.92 4.64
CA GLU A 32 -14.60 -16.33 5.50
C GLU A 32 -13.25 -16.23 4.77
N TYR A 33 -12.96 -17.18 3.89
CA TYR A 33 -11.78 -17.19 3.05
C TYR A 33 -11.70 -15.96 2.10
N VAL A 34 -12.81 -15.61 1.46
CA VAL A 34 -12.87 -14.42 0.58
C VAL A 34 -12.73 -13.14 1.40
N VAL A 35 -13.33 -13.10 2.61
CA VAL A 35 -13.16 -11.98 3.54
C VAL A 35 -11.69 -11.81 3.94
N GLN A 36 -10.97 -12.91 4.19
CA GLN A 36 -9.54 -12.90 4.47
C GLN A 36 -8.75 -12.29 3.29
N ILE A 37 -9.05 -12.69 2.05
CA ILE A 37 -8.41 -12.13 0.85
C ILE A 37 -8.65 -10.63 0.76
N LEU A 38 -9.87 -10.17 0.98
CA LEU A 38 -10.21 -8.74 0.96
C LEU A 38 -9.44 -7.93 2.02
N ILE A 39 -9.24 -8.50 3.21
CA ILE A 39 -8.45 -7.89 4.28
C ILE A 39 -6.97 -7.82 3.88
N ILE A 40 -6.41 -8.89 3.32
CA ILE A 40 -5.02 -8.92 2.83
C ILE A 40 -4.84 -7.90 1.71
N ILE A 41 -5.78 -7.79 0.78
CA ILE A 41 -5.77 -6.76 -0.27
C ILE A 41 -5.73 -5.36 0.36
N GLY A 42 -6.56 -5.08 1.36
CA GLY A 42 -6.56 -3.79 2.05
C GLY A 42 -5.22 -3.47 2.71
N ILE A 43 -4.63 -4.43 3.43
CA ILE A 43 -3.31 -4.29 4.07
C ILE A 43 -2.21 -4.07 3.01
N ASN A 44 -2.22 -4.85 1.92
CA ASN A 44 -1.25 -4.69 0.84
C ASN A 44 -1.42 -3.36 0.09
N ILE A 45 -2.65 -2.82 -0.04
CA ILE A 45 -2.88 -1.48 -0.60
C ILE A 45 -2.23 -0.41 0.30
N ILE A 46 -2.35 -0.52 1.63
CA ILE A 46 -1.66 0.40 2.55
C ILE A 46 -0.15 0.36 2.31
N LEU A 47 0.43 -0.85 2.22
CA LEU A 47 1.86 -1.04 1.97
C LEU A 47 2.29 -0.49 0.60
N ALA A 48 1.53 -0.76 -0.45
CA ALA A 48 1.85 -0.27 -1.79
C ALA A 48 1.71 1.26 -1.90
N VAL A 49 0.64 1.84 -1.37
CA VAL A 49 0.43 3.30 -1.39
C VAL A 49 1.49 4.02 -0.55
N SER A 50 1.88 3.45 0.61
CA SER A 50 2.94 4.03 1.44
C SER A 50 4.31 3.94 0.75
N LEU A 51 4.67 2.80 0.16
CA LEU A 51 5.91 2.67 -0.60
C LEU A 51 5.92 3.58 -1.84
N ASN A 52 4.78 3.77 -2.50
CA ASN A 52 4.65 4.69 -3.63
C ASN A 52 4.96 6.15 -3.26
N MET A 53 4.86 6.53 -1.99
CA MET A 53 5.31 7.86 -1.53
C MET A 53 6.84 8.00 -1.59
N ILE A 54 7.58 6.91 -1.40
CA ILE A 54 9.04 6.89 -1.53
C ILE A 54 9.42 6.75 -3.01
N VAL A 55 9.03 5.62 -3.63
CA VAL A 55 9.43 5.29 -5.00
C VAL A 55 8.79 6.25 -6.02
N GLY A 56 7.50 6.49 -5.86
CA GLY A 56 6.70 7.24 -6.83
C GLY A 56 6.84 8.75 -6.73
N TYR A 57 7.04 9.33 -5.53
CA TYR A 57 7.10 10.79 -5.38
C TYR A 57 8.53 11.31 -5.29
N THR A 58 9.48 10.56 -4.70
CA THR A 58 10.88 11.01 -4.58
C THR A 58 11.85 10.27 -5.50
N GLY A 59 11.39 9.26 -6.24
CA GLY A 59 12.23 8.47 -7.14
C GLY A 59 13.23 7.56 -6.44
N GLN A 60 13.05 7.28 -5.15
CA GLN A 60 13.98 6.49 -4.36
C GLN A 60 13.50 5.03 -4.27
N LEU A 61 14.26 4.08 -4.81
CA LEU A 61 13.96 2.67 -4.67
C LEU A 61 14.34 2.19 -3.27
N ALA A 62 13.34 1.79 -2.46
CA ALA A 62 13.53 1.23 -1.12
C ALA A 62 12.95 -0.18 -1.05
N LEU A 63 13.76 -1.14 -0.59
CA LEU A 63 13.42 -2.57 -0.52
C LEU A 63 13.25 -3.09 0.92
N GLY A 64 13.23 -2.21 1.92
CA GLY A 64 13.11 -2.58 3.34
C GLY A 64 11.70 -2.42 3.93
N HIS A 65 10.67 -2.32 3.09
CA HIS A 65 9.33 -1.91 3.55
C HIS A 65 8.66 -2.94 4.47
N ALA A 66 8.90 -4.24 4.24
CA ALA A 66 8.44 -5.32 5.11
C ALA A 66 9.06 -5.24 6.53
N GLY A 67 10.29 -4.72 6.66
CA GLY A 67 10.91 -4.47 7.96
C GLY A 67 10.12 -3.46 8.81
N PHE A 68 9.62 -2.36 8.20
CA PHE A 68 8.77 -1.39 8.92
C PHE A 68 7.41 -1.98 9.28
N MET A 69 6.84 -2.80 8.42
CA MET A 69 5.63 -3.57 8.72
C MET A 69 5.85 -4.47 9.93
N SER A 70 6.97 -5.19 9.99
CA SER A 70 7.30 -6.07 11.13
C SER A 70 7.43 -5.29 12.44
N VAL A 71 8.14 -4.15 12.44
CA VAL A 71 8.27 -3.27 13.61
C VAL A 71 6.91 -2.87 14.15
N GLY A 72 5.98 -2.43 13.29
CA GLY A 72 4.62 -2.08 13.68
C GLY A 72 3.85 -3.25 14.27
N GLY A 73 3.89 -4.42 13.61
CA GLY A 73 3.21 -5.63 14.06
C GLY A 73 3.70 -6.15 15.40
N TYR A 74 5.02 -6.27 15.59
CA TYR A 74 5.61 -6.72 16.85
C TYR A 74 5.42 -5.71 17.99
N THR A 75 5.49 -4.40 17.69
CA THR A 75 5.14 -3.37 18.68
C THR A 75 3.69 -3.53 19.15
N ALA A 76 2.78 -3.75 18.21
CA ALA A 76 1.37 -3.98 18.52
C ALA A 76 1.16 -5.21 19.38
N ALA A 77 1.82 -6.31 19.03
CA ALA A 77 1.74 -7.56 19.78
C ALA A 77 2.20 -7.38 21.23
N ILE A 78 3.35 -6.73 21.45
CA ILE A 78 3.86 -6.47 22.81
C ILE A 78 2.91 -5.61 23.61
N LEU A 79 2.45 -4.48 23.06
CA LEU A 79 1.55 -3.56 23.75
C LEU A 79 0.22 -4.22 24.11
N THR A 80 -0.28 -5.09 23.25
CA THR A 80 -1.55 -5.78 23.50
C THR A 80 -1.39 -6.94 24.49
N LEU A 81 -0.33 -7.75 24.38
CA LEU A 81 -0.13 -8.93 25.23
C LEU A 81 0.36 -8.58 26.64
N LYS A 82 1.21 -7.54 26.78
CA LYS A 82 1.79 -7.18 28.07
C LYS A 82 1.06 -6.06 28.80
N LEU A 83 0.44 -5.13 28.06
CA LEU A 83 -0.17 -3.92 28.63
C LEU A 83 -1.70 -3.86 28.40
N ASP A 84 -2.28 -4.84 27.70
CA ASP A 84 -3.71 -4.84 27.29
C ASP A 84 -4.19 -3.47 26.76
N ALA A 85 -3.33 -2.82 25.98
CA ALA A 85 -3.58 -1.47 25.50
C ALA A 85 -4.76 -1.41 24.52
N PRO A 86 -5.55 -0.32 24.52
CA PRO A 86 -6.66 -0.16 23.58
C PRO A 86 -6.16 -0.11 22.13
N PHE A 87 -6.91 -0.74 21.22
CA PHE A 87 -6.50 -0.96 19.81
C PHE A 87 -6.05 0.32 19.09
N PHE A 88 -6.76 1.43 19.26
CA PHE A 88 -6.39 2.69 18.59
C PHE A 88 -5.04 3.26 19.08
N LEU A 89 -4.73 3.09 20.36
CA LEU A 89 -3.43 3.49 20.90
C LEU A 89 -2.33 2.60 20.32
N VAL A 90 -2.58 1.30 20.24
CA VAL A 90 -1.66 0.32 19.64
C VAL A 90 -1.42 0.63 18.16
N LEU A 91 -2.47 1.02 17.42
CA LEU A 91 -2.37 1.39 16.01
C LEU A 91 -1.43 2.58 15.79
N ILE A 92 -1.60 3.63 16.61
CA ILE A 92 -0.76 4.82 16.53
C ILE A 92 0.66 4.51 17.01
N ALA A 93 0.82 3.77 18.09
CA ALA A 93 2.12 3.41 18.67
C ALA A 93 2.94 2.54 17.72
N GLY A 94 2.33 1.56 17.05
CA GLY A 94 2.99 0.72 16.04
C GLY A 94 3.44 1.54 14.84
N GLY A 95 2.60 2.47 14.36
CA GLY A 95 2.97 3.42 13.31
C GLY A 95 4.12 4.33 13.72
N LEU A 96 4.07 4.91 14.92
CA LEU A 96 5.13 5.80 15.44
C LEU A 96 6.46 5.07 15.65
N MET A 97 6.43 3.82 16.14
CA MET A 97 7.63 3.02 16.30
C MET A 97 8.26 2.70 14.92
N ALA A 98 7.45 2.35 13.93
CA ALA A 98 7.93 2.15 12.56
C ALA A 98 8.50 3.45 11.96
N ALA A 99 7.87 4.61 12.20
CA ALA A 99 8.39 5.91 11.81
C ALA A 99 9.72 6.25 12.50
N PHE A 100 9.87 5.93 13.79
CA PHE A 100 11.12 6.10 14.53
C PHE A 100 12.26 5.30 13.90
N PHE A 101 12.03 4.02 13.59
CA PHE A 101 13.00 3.22 12.83
C PHE A 101 13.22 3.79 11.43
N GLY A 102 12.18 4.35 10.81
CA GLY A 102 12.28 5.07 9.54
C GLY A 102 13.25 6.26 9.61
N VAL A 103 13.27 7.02 10.72
CA VAL A 103 14.25 8.09 10.94
C VAL A 103 15.65 7.52 11.09
N ILE A 104 15.83 6.52 11.96
CA ILE A 104 17.14 5.91 12.23
C ILE A 104 17.77 5.37 10.92
N ILE A 105 16.99 4.65 10.13
CA ILE A 105 17.44 4.06 8.87
C ILE A 105 17.58 5.13 7.78
N GLY A 106 16.66 6.08 7.72
CA GLY A 106 16.65 7.13 6.72
C GLY A 106 17.87 8.05 6.77
N ILE A 107 18.38 8.38 7.97
CA ILE A 107 19.54 9.27 8.12
C ILE A 107 20.78 8.77 7.34
N PRO A 108 21.23 7.52 7.49
CA PRO A 108 22.37 7.02 6.72
C PRO A 108 22.01 6.66 5.27
N THR A 109 20.81 6.09 5.03
CA THR A 109 20.49 5.53 3.72
C THR A 109 20.12 6.58 2.67
N LEU A 110 19.45 7.68 3.05
CA LEU A 110 19.03 8.71 2.10
C LEU A 110 20.19 9.52 1.49
N ARG A 111 21.41 9.32 1.97
CA ARG A 111 22.63 9.84 1.35
C ARG A 111 23.08 9.01 0.15
N LEU A 112 22.62 7.76 0.08
CA LEU A 112 22.94 6.83 -1.00
C LEU A 112 21.99 7.09 -2.19
N LYS A 113 22.44 6.71 -3.40
CA LYS A 113 21.68 6.92 -4.64
C LYS A 113 21.47 5.58 -5.35
N GLY A 114 20.39 5.50 -6.12
CA GLY A 114 20.09 4.36 -6.98
C GLY A 114 20.05 3.03 -6.20
N ASP A 115 20.72 2.02 -6.75
CA ASP A 115 20.70 0.65 -6.24
C ASP A 115 21.33 0.49 -4.85
N TYR A 116 22.29 1.37 -4.50
CA TYR A 116 22.91 1.34 -3.16
C TYR A 116 21.88 1.65 -2.05
N LEU A 117 20.94 2.54 -2.31
CA LEU A 117 19.84 2.82 -1.39
C LEU A 117 18.94 1.57 -1.24
N ALA A 118 18.60 0.94 -2.37
CA ALA A 118 17.74 -0.24 -2.37
C ALA A 118 18.37 -1.39 -1.57
N ILE A 119 19.64 -1.73 -1.85
CA ILE A 119 20.38 -2.79 -1.16
C ILE A 119 20.51 -2.49 0.34
N THR A 120 20.83 -1.24 0.69
CA THR A 120 21.00 -0.86 2.09
C THR A 120 19.69 -0.93 2.87
N THR A 121 18.59 -0.46 2.29
CA THR A 121 17.25 -0.55 2.93
C THR A 121 16.78 -2.00 3.06
N LEU A 122 17.09 -2.87 2.08
CA LEU A 122 16.84 -4.31 2.17
C LEU A 122 17.65 -4.91 3.33
N GLY A 123 18.95 -4.61 3.41
CA GLY A 123 19.82 -5.08 4.50
C GLY A 123 19.28 -4.65 5.88
N PHE A 124 18.81 -3.42 6.04
CA PHE A 124 18.17 -2.99 7.29
C PHE A 124 16.87 -3.74 7.59
N GLY A 125 16.04 -4.04 6.59
CA GLY A 125 14.87 -4.89 6.75
C GLY A 125 15.24 -6.27 7.31
N GLU A 126 16.28 -6.90 6.75
CA GLU A 126 16.79 -8.19 7.22
C GLU A 126 17.44 -8.11 8.62
N ILE A 127 18.13 -7.01 8.95
CA ILE A 127 18.67 -6.79 10.31
C ILE A 127 17.51 -6.75 11.32
N ILE A 128 16.42 -6.04 11.02
CA ILE A 128 15.23 -6.00 11.89
C ILE A 128 14.66 -7.42 12.05
N ARG A 129 14.50 -8.16 10.95
CA ARG A 129 13.99 -9.53 10.98
C ARG A 129 14.87 -10.46 11.82
N ILE A 130 16.17 -10.41 11.63
CA ILE A 130 17.13 -11.23 12.39
C ILE A 130 17.13 -10.82 13.87
N ALA A 131 17.03 -9.55 14.19
CA ALA A 131 16.90 -9.08 15.57
C ALA A 131 15.64 -9.63 16.26
N ILE A 132 14.53 -9.73 15.53
CA ILE A 132 13.27 -10.34 16.02
C ILE A 132 13.48 -11.85 16.26
N VAL A 133 14.05 -12.55 15.28
CA VAL A 133 14.34 -14.01 15.38
C VAL A 133 15.23 -14.35 16.59
N ASN A 134 16.20 -13.49 16.90
CA ASN A 134 17.11 -13.71 18.03
C ASN A 134 16.55 -13.19 19.38
N SER A 135 15.35 -12.64 19.41
CA SER A 135 14.72 -12.10 20.61
C SER A 135 13.67 -13.04 21.17
N ASN A 136 13.97 -13.73 22.26
CA ASN A 136 13.02 -14.60 22.96
C ASN A 136 11.76 -13.86 23.41
N THR A 137 11.86 -12.56 23.72
CA THR A 137 10.71 -11.73 24.15
C THR A 137 9.72 -11.46 23.01
N LEU A 138 10.15 -11.63 21.75
CA LEU A 138 9.37 -11.46 20.54
C LEU A 138 8.93 -12.79 19.94
N GLY A 139 9.10 -13.90 20.67
CA GLY A 139 8.74 -15.25 20.20
C GLY A 139 9.85 -15.93 19.37
N GLY A 140 10.98 -15.27 19.14
CA GLY A 140 12.12 -15.86 18.44
C GLY A 140 11.79 -16.39 17.04
N ALA A 141 12.42 -17.49 16.67
CA ALA A 141 12.20 -18.14 15.36
C ALA A 141 10.83 -18.84 15.25
N GLU A 142 10.19 -19.16 16.37
CA GLU A 142 8.89 -19.83 16.40
C GLU A 142 7.72 -18.86 16.16
N GLY A 143 7.99 -17.53 16.24
CA GLY A 143 7.00 -16.49 16.09
C GLY A 143 6.24 -16.20 17.38
N LEU A 144 5.36 -15.19 17.34
CA LEU A 144 4.60 -14.70 18.49
C LEU A 144 3.10 -14.98 18.30
N ALA A 145 2.58 -15.87 19.14
CA ALA A 145 1.17 -16.26 19.14
C ALA A 145 0.37 -15.59 20.27
N GLY A 146 -0.97 -15.77 20.25
CA GLY A 146 -1.85 -15.32 21.32
C GLY A 146 -2.33 -13.88 21.19
N ILE A 147 -2.08 -13.22 20.08
CA ILE A 147 -2.54 -11.85 19.80
C ILE A 147 -4.08 -11.88 19.64
N PRO A 148 -4.85 -11.05 20.35
CA PRO A 148 -6.31 -11.05 20.22
C PRO A 148 -6.74 -10.52 18.85
N LYS A 149 -7.76 -11.14 18.25
CA LYS A 149 -8.35 -10.67 16.98
C LYS A 149 -9.14 -9.40 17.23
N LYS A 150 -8.55 -8.25 16.90
CA LYS A 150 -9.19 -6.92 17.01
C LYS A 150 -9.40 -6.26 15.65
N THR A 151 -8.83 -6.80 14.57
CA THR A 151 -8.96 -6.28 13.21
C THR A 151 -10.16 -6.91 12.49
N SER A 152 -11.06 -6.09 11.97
CA SER A 152 -12.20 -6.48 11.13
C SER A 152 -12.05 -5.91 9.72
N PHE A 153 -12.84 -6.44 8.76
CA PHE A 153 -12.89 -5.90 7.39
C PHE A 153 -13.20 -4.40 7.38
N ALA A 154 -14.18 -3.96 8.19
CA ALA A 154 -14.54 -2.55 8.29
C ALA A 154 -13.36 -1.66 8.71
N MET A 155 -12.58 -2.09 9.72
CA MET A 155 -11.40 -1.34 10.18
C MET A 155 -10.35 -1.20 9.08
N VAL A 156 -10.01 -2.31 8.41
CA VAL A 156 -9.03 -2.29 7.31
C VAL A 156 -9.52 -1.39 6.19
N PHE A 157 -10.78 -1.49 5.80
CA PHE A 157 -11.37 -0.69 4.75
C PHE A 157 -11.28 0.83 5.04
N PHE A 158 -11.73 1.27 6.22
CA PHE A 158 -11.70 2.69 6.57
C PHE A 158 -10.27 3.23 6.75
N ILE A 159 -9.38 2.46 7.36
CA ILE A 159 -7.97 2.87 7.53
C ILE A 159 -7.28 2.95 6.16
N THR A 160 -7.52 2.00 5.25
CA THR A 160 -7.00 2.03 3.88
C THR A 160 -7.46 3.30 3.15
N ILE A 161 -8.74 3.62 3.21
CA ILE A 161 -9.27 4.85 2.58
C ILE A 161 -8.69 6.10 3.21
N LEU A 162 -8.56 6.15 4.53
CA LEU A 162 -7.95 7.27 5.23
C LEU A 162 -6.51 7.50 4.75
N ILE A 163 -5.71 6.43 4.64
CA ILE A 163 -4.33 6.51 4.16
C ILE A 163 -4.26 6.94 2.70
N ILE A 164 -5.15 6.43 1.84
CA ILE A 164 -5.26 6.87 0.45
C ILE A 164 -5.55 8.37 0.35
N ILE A 165 -6.48 8.87 1.16
CA ILE A 165 -6.84 10.30 1.21
C ILE A 165 -5.64 11.14 1.67
N ILE A 166 -4.92 10.70 2.70
CA ILE A 166 -3.72 11.38 3.21
C ILE A 166 -2.64 11.40 2.13
N ALA A 167 -2.32 10.26 1.50
CA ALA A 167 -1.32 10.15 0.44
C ALA A 167 -1.67 11.06 -0.77
N TYR A 168 -2.94 11.10 -1.16
CA TYR A 168 -3.41 11.98 -2.22
C TYR A 168 -3.28 13.47 -1.87
N ASN A 169 -3.61 13.85 -0.64
CA ASN A 169 -3.47 15.22 -0.17
C ASN A 169 -1.99 15.64 -0.07
N ILE A 170 -1.12 14.73 0.40
CA ILE A 170 0.33 14.96 0.41
C ILE A 170 0.84 15.18 -1.02
N LYS A 171 0.48 14.33 -1.98
CA LYS A 171 0.87 14.48 -3.39
C LYS A 171 0.49 15.84 -3.96
N LYS A 172 -0.69 16.36 -3.61
CA LYS A 172 -1.18 17.67 -4.10
C LYS A 172 -0.67 18.88 -3.34
N SER A 173 -0.09 18.68 -2.17
CA SER A 173 0.46 19.74 -1.33
C SER A 173 1.74 20.35 -1.92
N SER A 174 2.26 21.41 -1.28
CA SER A 174 3.59 21.95 -1.59
C SER A 174 4.71 20.93 -1.33
N TYR A 175 4.54 20.10 -0.29
CA TYR A 175 5.47 19.00 -0.01
C TYR A 175 5.53 17.99 -1.16
N GLY A 176 4.37 17.56 -1.67
CA GLY A 176 4.31 16.62 -2.78
C GLY A 176 4.91 17.19 -4.07
N ARG A 177 4.70 18.48 -4.36
CA ARG A 177 5.35 19.13 -5.52
C ARG A 177 6.87 19.17 -5.39
N ALA A 178 7.39 19.46 -4.18
CA ALA A 178 8.82 19.41 -3.92
C ALA A 178 9.38 17.99 -4.04
N MET A 179 8.68 16.98 -3.57
CA MET A 179 9.06 15.56 -3.75
C MET A 179 9.10 15.18 -5.23
N LEU A 180 8.09 15.56 -6.01
CA LEU A 180 8.03 15.27 -7.44
C LEU A 180 9.13 15.98 -8.22
N SER A 181 9.49 17.23 -7.87
CA SER A 181 10.62 17.92 -8.51
C SER A 181 11.95 17.21 -8.24
N ILE A 182 12.16 16.70 -7.01
CA ILE A 182 13.36 15.92 -6.65
C ILE A 182 13.44 14.62 -7.49
N ARG A 183 12.31 14.00 -7.75
CA ARG A 183 12.23 12.80 -8.58
C ARG A 183 12.66 13.09 -10.04
N GLU A 184 12.24 14.21 -10.61
CA GLU A 184 12.57 14.57 -12.00
C GLU A 184 14.05 14.93 -12.12
N ASP A 185 14.56 15.80 -11.24
CA ASP A 185 16.00 16.14 -11.17
C ASP A 185 16.35 16.67 -9.77
N GLU A 186 17.15 15.89 -9.03
CA GLU A 186 17.58 16.24 -7.68
C GLU A 186 18.54 17.43 -7.67
N LEU A 187 19.45 17.53 -8.66
CA LEU A 187 20.44 18.61 -8.73
C LEU A 187 19.76 19.94 -9.08
N ALA A 188 18.89 19.94 -10.09
CA ALA A 188 18.11 21.11 -10.45
C ALA A 188 17.22 21.58 -9.28
N SER A 189 16.56 20.65 -8.56
CA SER A 189 15.76 20.98 -7.39
C SER A 189 16.58 21.62 -6.28
N SER A 190 17.78 21.11 -6.01
CA SER A 190 18.67 21.70 -5.01
C SER A 190 19.15 23.10 -5.39
N SER A 191 19.39 23.34 -6.69
CA SER A 191 19.86 24.63 -7.22
C SER A 191 18.82 25.75 -7.07
N ILE A 192 17.52 25.41 -7.03
CA ILE A 192 16.43 26.37 -6.76
C ILE A 192 16.06 26.47 -5.29
N GLY A 193 16.90 25.91 -4.37
CA GLY A 193 16.76 26.05 -2.92
C GLY A 193 15.88 25.00 -2.23
N ILE A 194 15.49 23.91 -2.93
CA ILE A 194 14.76 22.80 -2.29
C ILE A 194 15.73 21.92 -1.49
N ASN A 195 15.48 21.77 -0.19
CA ASN A 195 16.25 20.85 0.64
C ASN A 195 15.84 19.39 0.35
N THR A 196 16.55 18.73 -0.58
CA THR A 196 16.21 17.40 -1.07
C THR A 196 16.19 16.36 0.03
N THR A 197 17.17 16.37 0.94
CA THR A 197 17.27 15.44 2.07
C THR A 197 16.04 15.54 2.99
N LYS A 198 15.58 16.77 3.29
CA LYS A 198 14.41 16.98 4.14
C LYS A 198 13.15 16.36 3.54
N TYR A 199 12.89 16.60 2.26
CA TYR A 199 11.68 16.08 1.61
C TYR A 199 11.72 14.56 1.39
N LYS A 200 12.89 14.01 1.09
CA LYS A 200 13.13 12.56 1.05
C LYS A 200 12.87 11.92 2.41
N MET A 201 13.40 12.52 3.49
CA MET A 201 13.16 12.04 4.86
C MET A 201 11.69 12.07 5.24
N ILE A 202 10.96 13.16 4.92
CA ILE A 202 9.52 13.24 5.19
C ILE A 202 8.76 12.13 4.47
N ALA A 203 9.06 11.87 3.20
CA ALA A 203 8.44 10.77 2.45
C ALA A 203 8.73 9.42 3.09
N PHE A 204 10.00 9.17 3.45
CA PHE A 204 10.46 7.92 4.02
C PHE A 204 9.82 7.63 5.39
N VAL A 205 9.83 8.60 6.29
CA VAL A 205 9.24 8.48 7.64
C VAL A 205 7.72 8.31 7.58
N THR A 206 7.05 9.08 6.72
CA THR A 206 5.59 8.95 6.55
C THR A 206 5.21 7.58 5.98
N ALA A 207 5.98 7.09 5.02
CA ALA A 207 5.76 5.76 4.45
C ALA A 207 6.01 4.65 5.48
N SER A 208 7.07 4.75 6.28
CA SER A 208 7.36 3.82 7.38
C SER A 208 6.24 3.81 8.42
N PHE A 209 5.67 4.98 8.76
CA PHE A 209 4.52 5.09 9.65
C PHE A 209 3.32 4.29 9.14
N PHE A 210 2.96 4.44 7.87
CA PHE A 210 1.84 3.69 7.29
C PHE A 210 2.13 2.20 7.14
N ALA A 211 3.38 1.83 6.84
CA ALA A 211 3.78 0.42 6.86
C ALA A 211 3.65 -0.20 8.26
N GLY A 212 3.99 0.55 9.32
CA GLY A 212 3.74 0.13 10.69
C GLY A 212 2.26 -0.09 10.99
N ILE A 213 1.38 0.80 10.54
CA ILE A 213 -0.09 0.62 10.67
C ILE A 213 -0.55 -0.67 9.97
N ALA A 214 -0.06 -0.95 8.76
CA ALA A 214 -0.35 -2.19 8.06
C ALA A 214 0.08 -3.42 8.86
N GLY A 215 1.24 -3.35 9.54
CA GLY A 215 1.74 -4.40 10.43
C GLY A 215 0.84 -4.62 11.64
N VAL A 216 0.33 -3.55 12.27
CA VAL A 216 -0.64 -3.65 13.39
C VAL A 216 -1.92 -4.35 12.96
N LEU A 217 -2.47 -3.96 11.80
CA LEU A 217 -3.68 -4.59 11.25
C LEU A 217 -3.46 -6.07 10.94
N TYR A 218 -2.30 -6.41 10.39
CA TYR A 218 -1.89 -7.77 10.08
C TYR A 218 -1.80 -8.62 11.36
N ALA A 219 -1.11 -8.13 12.40
CA ALA A 219 -0.92 -8.81 13.67
C ALA A 219 -2.26 -9.19 14.35
N HIS A 220 -3.19 -8.22 14.44
CA HIS A 220 -4.49 -8.42 15.07
C HIS A 220 -5.51 -9.16 14.21
N TYR A 221 -5.23 -9.38 12.94
CA TYR A 221 -6.06 -10.20 12.07
C TYR A 221 -5.63 -11.66 12.11
N PHE A 222 -4.33 -11.94 11.93
CA PHE A 222 -3.80 -13.29 11.90
C PHE A 222 -3.58 -13.89 13.28
N MET A 223 -3.59 -13.07 14.35
CA MET A 223 -3.38 -13.50 15.75
C MET A 223 -2.02 -14.18 15.99
N PHE A 224 -1.18 -14.19 14.99
CA PHE A 224 0.15 -14.80 14.96
C PHE A 224 1.08 -14.00 14.08
N LEU A 225 2.32 -13.83 14.53
CA LEU A 225 3.39 -13.17 13.79
C LEU A 225 4.56 -14.15 13.57
N ASP A 226 4.75 -14.58 12.33
CA ASP A 226 5.92 -15.33 11.92
C ASP A 226 6.96 -14.35 11.34
N PRO A 227 8.22 -14.32 11.84
CA PRO A 227 9.29 -13.51 11.27
C PRO A 227 9.55 -13.76 9.79
N LYS A 228 9.26 -14.98 9.29
CA LYS A 228 9.39 -15.33 7.88
C LYS A 228 8.41 -14.59 6.98
N SER A 229 7.27 -14.17 7.52
CA SER A 229 6.27 -13.39 6.76
C SER A 229 6.72 -11.96 6.43
N PHE A 230 7.83 -11.50 7.01
CA PHE A 230 8.39 -10.16 6.85
C PHE A 230 9.78 -10.18 6.20
N ASP A 231 10.05 -11.19 5.40
CA ASP A 231 11.32 -11.34 4.69
C ASP A 231 11.47 -10.37 3.52
N TYR A 232 12.61 -10.46 2.84
CA TYR A 232 12.89 -9.63 1.66
C TYR A 232 11.92 -9.92 0.50
N LEU A 233 11.39 -11.14 0.36
CA LEU A 233 10.40 -11.47 -0.68
C LEU A 233 9.14 -10.65 -0.53
N LYS A 234 8.67 -10.45 0.71
CA LYS A 234 7.53 -9.58 0.97
C LYS A 234 7.79 -8.14 0.54
N SER A 235 9.01 -7.64 0.74
CA SER A 235 9.39 -6.30 0.25
C SER A 235 9.38 -6.23 -1.28
N PHE A 236 9.83 -7.26 -1.97
CA PHE A 236 9.76 -7.35 -3.43
C PHE A 236 8.32 -7.39 -3.93
N ASP A 237 7.42 -8.13 -3.27
CA ASP A 237 6.00 -8.13 -3.62
C ASP A 237 5.42 -6.72 -3.57
N ILE A 238 5.70 -5.97 -2.49
CA ILE A 238 5.20 -4.60 -2.32
C ILE A 238 5.73 -3.68 -3.42
N VAL A 239 7.03 -3.79 -3.76
CA VAL A 239 7.63 -3.03 -4.89
C VAL A 239 6.97 -3.40 -6.20
N THR A 240 6.71 -4.69 -6.43
CA THR A 240 6.03 -5.19 -7.63
C THR A 240 4.64 -4.56 -7.77
N TYR A 241 3.87 -4.43 -6.68
CA TYR A 241 2.58 -3.75 -6.72
C TYR A 241 2.69 -2.30 -7.16
N VAL A 242 3.72 -1.58 -6.69
CA VAL A 242 3.95 -0.16 -7.03
C VAL A 242 4.42 0.01 -8.48
N VAL A 243 5.41 -0.77 -8.89
CA VAL A 243 5.96 -0.70 -10.25
C VAL A 243 4.91 -1.08 -11.29
N PHE A 244 4.18 -2.16 -11.02
CA PHE A 244 3.12 -2.65 -11.88
C PHE A 244 1.95 -1.68 -12.04
N GLY A 245 1.59 -1.01 -10.92
CA GLY A 245 0.56 0.03 -10.92
C GLY A 245 0.96 1.30 -11.64
N GLY A 246 2.26 1.52 -11.77
CA GLY A 246 2.86 2.75 -12.28
C GLY A 246 3.31 3.66 -11.13
N MET A 247 4.63 3.87 -11.07
CA MET A 247 5.27 4.67 -10.03
C MET A 247 4.70 6.09 -10.00
N GLY A 248 4.19 6.52 -8.84
CA GLY A 248 3.58 7.83 -8.64
C GLY A 248 2.07 7.89 -8.89
N SER A 249 1.43 6.83 -9.41
CA SER A 249 -0.02 6.72 -9.54
C SER A 249 -0.63 6.01 -8.33
N ILE A 250 -1.50 6.68 -7.57
CA ILE A 250 -2.21 6.07 -6.44
C ILE A 250 -3.27 5.09 -6.96
N SER A 251 -4.05 5.49 -7.97
CA SER A 251 -5.07 4.65 -8.55
C SER A 251 -4.49 3.39 -9.21
N GLY A 252 -3.33 3.53 -9.86
CA GLY A 252 -2.58 2.41 -10.41
C GLY A 252 -2.13 1.43 -9.33
N CYS A 253 -1.54 1.92 -8.24
CA CYS A 253 -1.12 1.09 -7.10
C CYS A 253 -2.28 0.32 -6.46
N ILE A 254 -3.45 0.94 -6.29
CA ILE A 254 -4.63 0.28 -5.72
C ILE A 254 -5.07 -0.88 -6.60
N LEU A 255 -5.21 -0.64 -7.92
CA LEU A 255 -5.68 -1.65 -8.85
C LEU A 255 -4.67 -2.78 -9.04
N SER A 256 -3.39 -2.46 -9.19
CA SER A 256 -2.34 -3.49 -9.31
C SER A 256 -2.25 -4.36 -8.07
N THR A 257 -2.30 -3.76 -6.88
CA THR A 257 -2.28 -4.51 -5.62
C THR A 257 -3.47 -5.44 -5.51
N ALA A 258 -4.68 -4.95 -5.83
CA ALA A 258 -5.87 -5.79 -5.79
C ALA A 258 -5.76 -6.97 -6.78
N ILE A 259 -5.32 -6.73 -8.01
CA ILE A 259 -5.15 -7.77 -9.03
C ILE A 259 -4.06 -8.76 -8.62
N LEU A 260 -2.86 -8.27 -8.27
CA LEU A 260 -1.72 -9.15 -7.99
C LEU A 260 -1.88 -9.93 -6.69
N THR A 261 -2.58 -9.39 -5.69
CA THR A 261 -2.91 -10.13 -4.47
C THR A 261 -3.98 -11.20 -4.71
N SER A 262 -4.94 -10.94 -5.62
CA SER A 262 -6.00 -11.90 -5.95
C SER A 262 -5.55 -12.96 -6.96
N LEU A 263 -4.57 -12.67 -7.80
CA LEU A 263 -4.17 -13.54 -8.91
C LEU A 263 -3.72 -14.94 -8.47
N PRO A 264 -2.87 -15.11 -7.45
CA PRO A 264 -2.49 -16.43 -6.94
C PRO A 264 -3.69 -17.25 -6.42
N GLU A 265 -4.71 -16.56 -5.90
CA GLU A 265 -5.91 -17.21 -5.38
C GLU A 265 -6.87 -17.65 -6.51
N ILE A 266 -6.99 -16.83 -7.54
CA ILE A 266 -7.76 -17.17 -8.76
C ILE A 266 -7.12 -18.36 -9.49
N LEU A 267 -5.79 -18.47 -9.46
CA LEU A 267 -5.04 -19.57 -10.08
C LEU A 267 -4.97 -20.83 -9.20
N ARG A 268 -5.62 -20.84 -8.03
CA ARG A 268 -5.64 -21.99 -7.10
C ARG A 268 -6.10 -23.31 -7.74
N PRO A 269 -7.08 -23.35 -8.68
CA PRO A 269 -7.46 -24.60 -9.34
C PRO A 269 -6.33 -25.24 -10.15
N VAL A 270 -5.29 -24.48 -10.54
CA VAL A 270 -4.12 -24.94 -11.29
C VAL A 270 -2.89 -24.92 -10.35
N ALA A 271 -3.01 -25.61 -9.20
CA ALA A 271 -2.08 -25.50 -8.06
C ALA A 271 -0.61 -25.70 -8.44
N ASP A 272 -0.28 -26.69 -9.27
CA ASP A 272 1.09 -27.07 -9.62
C ASP A 272 1.79 -25.99 -10.49
N TYR A 273 1.05 -25.27 -11.31
CA TYR A 273 1.58 -24.25 -12.23
C TYR A 273 1.33 -22.83 -11.77
N ARG A 274 0.62 -22.61 -10.64
CA ARG A 274 0.21 -21.30 -10.16
C ARG A 274 1.35 -20.28 -10.09
N MET A 275 2.47 -20.67 -9.47
CA MET A 275 3.62 -19.79 -9.31
C MET A 275 4.34 -19.52 -10.64
N VAL A 276 4.40 -20.51 -11.52
CA VAL A 276 5.01 -20.36 -12.86
C VAL A 276 4.19 -19.38 -13.70
N ILE A 277 2.87 -19.56 -13.72
CA ILE A 277 1.96 -18.68 -14.48
C ILE A 277 2.02 -17.25 -13.92
N TYR A 278 2.00 -17.10 -12.58
CA TYR A 278 2.12 -15.81 -11.92
C TYR A 278 3.41 -15.08 -12.30
N SER A 279 4.55 -15.77 -12.17
CA SER A 279 5.86 -15.20 -12.50
C SER A 279 6.00 -14.88 -13.99
N ALA A 280 5.52 -15.77 -14.87
CA ALA A 280 5.54 -15.54 -16.31
C ALA A 280 4.66 -14.34 -16.70
N ALA A 281 3.47 -14.20 -16.10
CA ALA A 281 2.59 -13.06 -16.32
C ALA A 281 3.25 -11.75 -15.87
N LEU A 282 3.95 -11.74 -14.73
CA LEU A 282 4.67 -10.57 -14.23
C LEU A 282 5.80 -10.17 -15.20
N VAL A 283 6.63 -11.13 -15.63
CA VAL A 283 7.73 -10.87 -16.57
C VAL A 283 7.18 -10.36 -17.90
N ALA A 284 6.16 -11.01 -18.46
CA ALA A 284 5.54 -10.58 -19.69
C ALA A 284 5.03 -9.14 -19.61
N LEU A 285 4.32 -8.81 -18.52
CA LEU A 285 3.81 -7.45 -18.33
C LEU A 285 4.91 -6.40 -18.17
N MET A 286 6.01 -6.72 -17.47
CA MET A 286 7.16 -5.82 -17.35
C MET A 286 7.85 -5.56 -18.70
N ILE A 287 7.92 -6.57 -19.58
CA ILE A 287 8.47 -6.43 -20.93
C ILE A 287 7.56 -5.55 -21.81
N PHE A 288 6.25 -5.81 -21.81
CA PHE A 288 5.31 -5.11 -22.69
C PHE A 288 4.89 -3.73 -22.16
N ARG A 289 4.96 -3.49 -20.83
CA ARG A 289 4.53 -2.24 -20.18
C ARG A 289 5.51 -1.80 -19.07
N PRO A 290 6.74 -1.35 -19.43
CA PRO A 290 7.77 -0.98 -18.44
C PRO A 290 7.36 0.21 -17.56
N GLU A 291 6.44 1.07 -18.04
CA GLU A 291 5.91 2.20 -17.25
C GLU A 291 4.78 1.80 -16.27
N GLY A 292 4.46 0.48 -16.17
CA GLY A 292 3.30 -0.04 -15.46
C GLY A 292 2.01 0.00 -16.29
N VAL A 293 1.01 -0.74 -15.84
CA VAL A 293 -0.28 -0.91 -16.58
C VAL A 293 -1.00 0.42 -16.76
N PHE A 294 -0.93 1.30 -15.77
CA PHE A 294 -1.63 2.60 -15.76
C PHE A 294 -0.69 3.78 -15.99
N GLY A 295 0.64 3.58 -16.05
CA GLY A 295 1.64 4.63 -16.18
C GLY A 295 1.54 5.67 -15.04
N MET A 296 2.13 6.84 -15.22
CA MET A 296 2.09 7.93 -14.23
C MET A 296 0.75 8.68 -14.18
N LYS A 297 -0.21 8.31 -15.03
CA LYS A 297 -1.48 9.04 -15.14
C LYS A 297 -2.47 8.53 -14.10
N GLU A 298 -2.93 9.43 -13.22
CA GLU A 298 -4.06 9.14 -12.35
C GLU A 298 -5.32 8.87 -13.19
N ILE A 299 -6.07 7.85 -12.82
CA ILE A 299 -7.38 7.58 -13.42
C ILE A 299 -8.29 8.76 -13.08
N SER A 300 -8.55 9.63 -14.06
CA SER A 300 -9.45 10.76 -13.87
C SER A 300 -10.89 10.26 -13.95
N PHE A 301 -11.56 10.13 -12.80
CA PHE A 301 -12.98 9.82 -12.74
C PHE A 301 -13.84 10.76 -13.62
N LYS A 302 -13.40 12.00 -13.85
CA LYS A 302 -14.05 12.90 -14.82
C LYS A 302 -14.05 12.35 -16.24
N LYS A 303 -12.97 11.70 -16.68
CA LYS A 303 -12.90 11.12 -18.03
C LYS A 303 -13.82 9.90 -18.14
N ILE A 304 -13.89 9.07 -17.10
CA ILE A 304 -14.77 7.87 -17.09
C ILE A 304 -16.23 8.32 -17.13
N VAL A 305 -16.64 9.26 -16.27
CA VAL A 305 -18.02 9.77 -16.22
C VAL A 305 -18.37 10.53 -17.51
N SER A 306 -17.46 11.28 -18.10
CA SER A 306 -17.70 11.99 -19.37
C SER A 306 -17.81 11.03 -20.56
N SER A 307 -16.99 9.97 -20.59
CA SER A 307 -17.07 8.91 -21.62
C SER A 307 -18.35 8.10 -21.49
N ALA A 308 -18.78 7.78 -20.27
CA ALA A 308 -20.05 7.12 -20.02
C ALA A 308 -21.24 7.98 -20.47
N LYS A 309 -21.20 9.30 -20.14
CA LYS A 309 -22.24 10.25 -20.57
C LYS A 309 -22.29 10.41 -22.09
N LYS A 310 -21.13 10.42 -22.76
CA LYS A 310 -21.05 10.51 -24.22
C LYS A 310 -21.60 9.25 -24.91
N LYS A 311 -21.31 8.05 -24.33
CA LYS A 311 -21.89 6.79 -24.83
C LYS A 311 -23.39 6.70 -24.65
N ILE A 312 -23.93 7.25 -23.57
CA ILE A 312 -25.40 7.29 -23.30
C ILE A 312 -26.08 8.32 -24.21
N SER A 313 -25.43 9.46 -24.52
CA SER A 313 -25.94 10.48 -25.45
C SER A 313 -26.01 9.93 -26.89
N HIS A 314 -24.94 9.31 -27.39
CA HIS A 314 -24.93 8.68 -28.72
C HIS A 314 -25.94 7.53 -28.85
N LYS A 315 -26.23 6.81 -27.76
CA LYS A 315 -27.25 5.73 -27.80
C LYS A 315 -28.68 6.28 -27.78
N LYS A 316 -28.88 7.54 -27.38
CA LYS A 316 -30.18 8.23 -27.47
C LYS A 316 -30.41 8.87 -28.83
N GLU A 317 -29.37 9.40 -29.49
CA GLU A 317 -29.49 10.01 -30.81
C GLU A 317 -29.68 8.98 -31.93
N GLY A 318 -29.08 7.77 -31.82
CA GLY A 318 -29.25 6.68 -32.81
C GLY A 318 -30.61 5.97 -32.74
N LYS A 319 -31.58 6.42 -31.92
CA LYS A 319 -32.90 5.79 -31.79
C LYS A 319 -34.03 6.59 -32.47
N TYR A 320 -33.71 7.66 -33.20
CA TYR A 320 -34.67 8.53 -33.86
C TYR A 320 -34.51 8.65 -35.39
N ASP A 321 -33.70 7.80 -36.02
CA ASP A 321 -33.72 7.67 -37.48
C ASP A 321 -34.74 6.61 -37.86
N VAL A 322 -35.97 7.05 -38.02
CA VAL A 322 -37.03 6.33 -38.75
C VAL A 322 -36.93 6.77 -40.21
N PRO A 323 -36.68 5.90 -41.17
CA PRO A 323 -36.71 6.27 -42.57
C PRO A 323 -38.18 6.49 -42.99
N ALA A 324 -38.40 7.62 -43.69
CA ALA A 324 -39.65 7.92 -44.40
C ALA A 324 -39.84 7.06 -45.62
#